data_5056b93b96d5d42d5cc71afaf8cb6490
#
_entry.id   5056b93b96d5d42d5cc71afaf8cb6490
#
_cell.length_a   1.000
_cell.length_b   1.000
_cell.length_c   1.000
_cell.angle_alpha   90.00
_cell.angle_beta   90.00
_cell.angle_gamma   90.00
#
_symmetry.space_group_name_H-M   'P 1'
#
loop_
_entity.id
_entity.type
_entity.pdbx_description
1 polymer ?
#
loop_
_entity_poly.entity_id
_entity_poly.type
_entity_poly.pdbx_seq_one_letter_code
_entity_poly.pdbx_strand_id
1 'polypeptide(L)'
;DRLAKIVNNEKFPIQFVFTGKAHPADGGGQGLIKHIVEISRRPEFLGKIIFLENYDMRLARRLISGVDVWLNTPTRPLEASGTSGEKAEMNGVLNFSVLDGWWYEGYVEGAGWALTDKRTYENQQYQDQLDAATIYHCLETEIIPTYYAKNSKGYSPDWIQYIKNSIAKIAPDYTMKRMLDDYEDRFYHKLATRSAHISANNYEIAKQLAAWKEEVAQHWDSFQVESFTCDQDLTVNGPVVGKEYNFNLVIDRHELQGMLGAEMVVMKEDPERHTLSPLNTAQFELMKEEGSKLFFKLTTTPSEAGNHKIGFRVYPVNKELPHRMDFAYVRWIQL
;
A
#
# COMPACT_ATOMS: atom_id res chain seq x y z
N ASP A 1 0.64 35.17 -10.68
CA ASP A 1 1.73 35.86 -11.44
C ASP A 1 2.67 34.86 -12.13
N ARG A 2 3.17 33.79 -11.46
CA ARG A 2 4.10 32.82 -12.04
C ARG A 2 3.48 32.01 -13.18
N LEU A 3 2.25 31.50 -12.99
CA LEU A 3 1.52 30.77 -14.02
C LEU A 3 1.30 31.63 -15.28
N ALA A 4 0.94 32.93 -15.11
CA ALA A 4 0.76 33.82 -16.23
C ALA A 4 2.05 33.99 -17.07
N LYS A 5 3.23 34.06 -16.42
CA LYS A 5 4.50 34.10 -17.12
C LYS A 5 4.80 32.82 -17.90
N ILE A 6 4.47 31.65 -17.32
CA ILE A 6 4.68 30.35 -17.97
C ILE A 6 3.80 30.23 -19.23
N VAL A 7 2.51 30.49 -19.12
CA VAL A 7 1.57 30.28 -20.25
C VAL A 7 1.67 31.37 -21.34
N ASN A 8 2.25 32.52 -21.05
CA ASN A 8 2.45 33.59 -22.03
C ASN A 8 3.87 33.62 -22.61
N ASN A 9 4.64 32.57 -22.42
CA ASN A 9 5.95 32.45 -23.04
C ASN A 9 5.78 32.06 -24.52
N GLU A 10 5.95 33.02 -25.43
CA GLU A 10 5.79 32.79 -26.87
C GLU A 10 6.80 31.81 -27.47
N LYS A 11 7.98 31.69 -26.86
CA LYS A 11 9.03 30.76 -27.31
C LYS A 11 8.71 29.31 -26.95
N PHE A 12 8.01 29.10 -25.84
CA PHE A 12 7.66 27.79 -25.31
C PHE A 12 6.16 27.74 -24.96
N PRO A 13 5.26 27.78 -25.94
CA PRO A 13 3.82 27.81 -25.69
C PRO A 13 3.34 26.56 -24.95
N ILE A 14 2.56 26.77 -23.90
CA ILE A 14 1.93 25.73 -23.10
C ILE A 14 0.47 26.05 -22.85
N GLN A 15 -0.37 25.01 -22.75
CA GLN A 15 -1.77 25.11 -22.39
C GLN A 15 -2.06 24.15 -21.22
N PHE A 16 -2.94 24.58 -20.34
CA PHE A 16 -3.52 23.72 -19.31
C PHE A 16 -4.98 23.44 -19.65
N VAL A 17 -5.30 22.18 -19.82
CA VAL A 17 -6.66 21.71 -20.10
C VAL A 17 -7.23 21.02 -18.88
N PHE A 18 -8.27 21.60 -18.31
CA PHE A 18 -9.01 21.07 -17.18
C PHE A 18 -10.34 20.48 -17.62
N THR A 19 -10.75 19.42 -16.99
CA THR A 19 -12.10 18.87 -17.13
C THR A 19 -12.48 18.10 -15.87
N GLY A 20 -13.78 18.00 -15.58
CA GLY A 20 -14.26 17.27 -14.42
C GLY A 20 -15.73 17.58 -14.15
N LYS A 21 -16.28 16.84 -13.20
CA LYS A 21 -17.62 17.06 -12.64
C LYS A 21 -17.55 16.94 -11.13
N ALA A 22 -18.17 17.88 -10.44
CA ALA A 22 -18.37 17.77 -9.00
C ALA A 22 -19.74 17.15 -8.71
N HIS A 23 -19.85 16.36 -7.65
CA HIS A 23 -21.12 15.84 -7.18
C HIS A 23 -22.05 17.01 -6.81
N PRO A 24 -23.38 16.90 -7.02
CA PRO A 24 -24.34 17.97 -6.66
C PRO A 24 -24.28 18.43 -5.20
N ALA A 25 -23.87 17.56 -4.29
CA ALA A 25 -23.69 17.89 -2.87
C ALA A 25 -22.25 18.36 -2.51
N ASP A 26 -21.32 18.39 -3.47
CA ASP A 26 -19.95 18.85 -3.28
C ASP A 26 -19.78 20.32 -3.67
N GLY A 27 -20.12 21.21 -2.74
CA GLY A 27 -19.97 22.65 -2.93
C GLY A 27 -18.52 23.11 -3.10
N GLY A 28 -17.55 22.41 -2.50
CA GLY A 28 -16.13 22.68 -2.63
C GLY A 28 -15.64 22.44 -4.06
N GLY A 29 -15.91 21.25 -4.61
CA GLY A 29 -15.55 20.89 -5.98
C GLY A 29 -16.24 21.80 -7.02
N GLN A 30 -17.52 22.16 -6.82
CA GLN A 30 -18.21 23.13 -7.67
C GLN A 30 -17.55 24.51 -7.61
N GLY A 31 -17.11 24.95 -6.42
CA GLY A 31 -16.37 26.19 -6.23
C GLY A 31 -15.04 26.21 -6.98
N LEU A 32 -14.28 25.10 -6.99
CA LEU A 32 -13.04 24.96 -7.75
C LEU A 32 -13.29 25.04 -9.26
N ILE A 33 -14.31 24.36 -9.78
CA ILE A 33 -14.69 24.44 -11.21
C ILE A 33 -15.00 25.88 -11.58
N LYS A 34 -15.83 26.56 -10.78
CA LYS A 34 -16.17 27.98 -10.99
C LYS A 34 -14.91 28.84 -11.04
N HIS A 35 -14.00 28.64 -10.09
CA HIS A 35 -12.75 29.40 -10.02
C HIS A 35 -11.85 29.20 -11.26
N ILE A 36 -11.71 27.96 -11.74
CA ILE A 36 -10.94 27.66 -12.97
C ILE A 36 -11.58 28.36 -14.18
N VAL A 37 -12.90 28.32 -14.31
CA VAL A 37 -13.64 28.99 -15.40
C VAL A 37 -13.48 30.51 -15.33
N GLU A 38 -13.51 31.10 -14.14
CA GLU A 38 -13.27 32.53 -13.95
C GLU A 38 -11.83 32.93 -14.35
N ILE A 39 -10.83 32.13 -13.97
CA ILE A 39 -9.43 32.34 -14.36
C ILE A 39 -9.27 32.22 -15.89
N SER A 40 -9.85 31.21 -16.51
CA SER A 40 -9.74 30.96 -17.96
C SER A 40 -10.26 32.12 -18.84
N ARG A 41 -11.14 32.95 -18.29
CA ARG A 41 -11.70 34.13 -18.96
C ARG A 41 -10.91 35.42 -18.82
N ARG A 42 -9.87 35.41 -17.97
CA ARG A 42 -8.98 36.58 -17.81
C ARG A 42 -8.13 36.77 -19.06
N PRO A 43 -7.85 38.01 -19.46
CA PRO A 43 -7.10 38.28 -20.70
C PRO A 43 -5.75 37.54 -20.80
N GLU A 44 -5.03 37.47 -19.69
CA GLU A 44 -3.72 36.81 -19.62
C GLU A 44 -3.77 35.29 -19.75
N PHE A 45 -4.96 34.68 -19.56
CA PHE A 45 -5.16 33.23 -19.63
C PHE A 45 -6.02 32.76 -20.77
N LEU A 46 -6.57 33.69 -21.55
CA LEU A 46 -7.47 33.36 -22.63
C LEU A 46 -6.79 32.46 -23.68
N GLY A 47 -7.39 31.29 -23.93
CA GLY A 47 -6.84 30.25 -24.82
C GLY A 47 -5.60 29.52 -24.27
N LYS A 48 -5.17 29.80 -23.05
CA LYS A 48 -4.05 29.15 -22.36
C LYS A 48 -4.50 28.25 -21.23
N ILE A 49 -5.53 28.66 -20.48
CA ILE A 49 -6.22 27.83 -19.50
C ILE A 49 -7.59 27.54 -20.05
N ILE A 50 -7.89 26.27 -20.26
CA ILE A 50 -9.09 25.78 -20.92
C ILE A 50 -9.85 24.87 -19.98
N PHE A 51 -11.13 25.11 -19.78
CA PHE A 51 -12.02 24.18 -19.09
C PHE A 51 -12.98 23.55 -20.08
N LEU A 52 -12.94 22.20 -20.17
CA LEU A 52 -13.84 21.41 -21.02
C LEU A 52 -14.99 20.89 -20.17
N GLU A 53 -16.20 21.28 -20.54
CA GLU A 53 -17.43 20.86 -19.88
C GLU A 53 -17.83 19.42 -20.25
N ASN A 54 -18.77 18.87 -19.49
CA ASN A 54 -19.39 17.58 -19.77
C ASN A 54 -18.42 16.40 -19.85
N TYR A 55 -17.47 16.34 -18.90
CA TYR A 55 -16.55 15.19 -18.79
C TYR A 55 -17.30 13.86 -18.85
N ASP A 56 -16.93 13.03 -19.81
CA ASP A 56 -17.44 11.68 -20.02
C ASP A 56 -16.32 10.76 -20.54
N MET A 57 -16.61 9.48 -20.74
CA MET A 57 -15.63 8.50 -21.25
C MET A 57 -15.11 8.84 -22.66
N ARG A 58 -15.91 9.48 -23.50
CA ARG A 58 -15.52 9.87 -24.86
C ARG A 58 -14.49 11.01 -24.85
N LEU A 59 -14.74 12.02 -24.01
CA LEU A 59 -13.81 13.12 -23.81
C LEU A 59 -12.54 12.64 -23.13
N ALA A 60 -12.67 11.83 -22.06
CA ALA A 60 -11.54 11.25 -21.35
C ALA A 60 -10.58 10.48 -22.28
N ARG A 61 -11.12 9.63 -23.15
CA ARG A 61 -10.30 8.85 -24.11
C ARG A 61 -9.47 9.77 -25.01
N ARG A 62 -9.99 10.89 -25.45
CA ARG A 62 -9.27 11.84 -26.31
C ARG A 62 -8.19 12.59 -25.55
N LEU A 63 -8.47 13.01 -24.32
CA LEU A 63 -7.50 13.72 -23.48
C LEU A 63 -6.34 12.81 -23.07
N ILE A 64 -6.65 11.61 -22.60
CA ILE A 64 -5.65 10.62 -22.15
C ILE A 64 -4.65 10.26 -23.25
N SER A 65 -5.07 10.30 -24.52
CA SER A 65 -4.18 10.00 -25.67
C SER A 65 -3.72 11.25 -26.45
N GLY A 66 -4.18 12.43 -26.09
CA GLY A 66 -3.98 13.65 -26.89
C GLY A 66 -3.20 14.77 -26.24
N VAL A 67 -2.89 14.67 -24.95
CA VAL A 67 -2.02 15.62 -24.24
C VAL A 67 -0.58 15.12 -24.19
N ASP A 68 0.36 16.01 -23.93
CA ASP A 68 1.78 15.64 -23.80
C ASP A 68 2.12 15.18 -22.38
N VAL A 69 1.49 15.79 -21.40
CA VAL A 69 1.66 15.51 -19.95
C VAL A 69 0.30 15.36 -19.28
N TRP A 70 0.18 14.33 -18.47
CA TRP A 70 -0.95 14.13 -17.57
C TRP A 70 -0.56 14.59 -16.17
N LEU A 71 -1.09 15.76 -15.76
CA LEU A 71 -0.84 16.33 -14.44
C LEU A 71 -1.90 15.84 -13.46
N ASN A 72 -1.47 15.22 -12.36
CA ASN A 72 -2.34 14.75 -11.28
C ASN A 72 -1.84 15.25 -9.93
N THR A 73 -2.68 15.97 -9.20
CA THR A 73 -2.30 16.66 -7.97
C THR A 73 -3.21 16.28 -6.79
N PRO A 74 -3.26 15.00 -6.39
CA PRO A 74 -4.03 14.60 -5.22
C PRO A 74 -3.44 15.16 -3.92
N THR A 75 -4.29 15.29 -2.92
CA THR A 75 -3.83 15.58 -1.55
C THR A 75 -3.36 14.28 -0.89
N ARG A 76 -2.09 14.17 -0.55
CA ARG A 76 -1.55 13.01 0.14
C ARG A 76 -2.11 12.85 1.56
N PRO A 77 -2.41 11.64 2.03
CA PRO A 77 -2.33 10.31 1.35
C PRO A 77 -3.72 9.82 0.88
N LEU A 78 -4.50 10.67 0.23
CA LEU A 78 -5.92 10.44 -0.04
C LEU A 78 -6.20 9.82 -1.41
N GLU A 79 -5.22 9.73 -2.30
CA GLU A 79 -5.38 9.08 -3.61
C GLU A 79 -5.27 7.56 -3.47
N ALA A 80 -6.35 6.86 -3.76
CA ALA A 80 -6.38 5.40 -3.62
C ALA A 80 -5.63 4.67 -4.76
N SER A 81 -5.71 5.17 -5.99
CA SER A 81 -5.06 4.59 -7.16
C SER A 81 -4.67 5.65 -8.19
N GLY A 82 -5.61 6.35 -8.85
CA GLY A 82 -5.30 7.34 -9.89
C GLY A 82 -5.11 6.75 -11.28
N THR A 83 -5.99 5.80 -11.67
CA THR A 83 -5.87 5.02 -12.93
C THR A 83 -5.82 5.84 -14.22
N SER A 84 -6.12 7.13 -14.19
CA SER A 84 -6.02 8.00 -15.37
C SER A 84 -4.59 8.20 -15.83
N GLY A 85 -3.64 8.30 -14.89
CA GLY A 85 -2.22 8.37 -15.18
C GLY A 85 -1.70 7.08 -15.84
N GLU A 86 -2.13 5.90 -15.36
CA GLU A 86 -1.80 4.61 -15.96
C GLU A 86 -2.26 4.55 -17.44
N LYS A 87 -3.50 4.98 -17.71
CA LYS A 87 -4.03 5.02 -19.07
C LYS A 87 -3.28 6.01 -19.97
N ALA A 88 -2.89 7.16 -19.41
CA ALA A 88 -2.10 8.16 -20.12
C ALA A 88 -0.76 7.59 -20.55
N GLU A 89 -0.04 6.95 -19.64
CA GLU A 89 1.25 6.33 -19.94
C GLU A 89 1.18 5.22 -20.99
N MET A 90 0.15 4.38 -20.93
CA MET A 90 -0.10 3.36 -21.97
C MET A 90 -0.33 3.94 -23.36
N ASN A 91 -0.64 5.24 -23.44
CA ASN A 91 -0.81 5.99 -24.69
C ASN A 91 0.40 6.87 -25.05
N GLY A 92 1.50 6.75 -24.31
CA GLY A 92 2.71 7.55 -24.53
C GLY A 92 2.63 8.98 -23.99
N VAL A 93 1.63 9.30 -23.17
CA VAL A 93 1.51 10.56 -22.44
C VAL A 93 2.28 10.43 -21.11
N LEU A 94 3.16 11.39 -20.84
CA LEU A 94 4.00 11.30 -19.64
C LEU A 94 3.25 11.75 -18.38
N ASN A 95 3.34 10.95 -17.31
CA ASN A 95 2.68 11.25 -16.06
C ASN A 95 3.54 12.21 -15.21
N PHE A 96 2.90 13.25 -14.69
CA PHE A 96 3.47 14.16 -13.71
C PHE A 96 2.53 14.24 -12.51
N SER A 97 2.91 13.64 -11.40
CA SER A 97 2.00 13.50 -10.25
C SER A 97 2.72 13.63 -8.92
N VAL A 98 1.93 13.92 -7.90
CA VAL A 98 2.30 13.68 -6.51
C VAL A 98 2.58 12.19 -6.33
N LEU A 99 3.58 11.84 -5.50
CA LEU A 99 3.87 10.44 -5.12
C LEU A 99 2.80 9.93 -4.15
N ASP A 100 1.66 9.55 -4.72
CA ASP A 100 0.52 8.97 -4.04
C ASP A 100 -0.22 8.01 -4.98
N GLY A 101 -1.07 7.13 -4.44
CA GLY A 101 -1.72 6.09 -5.22
C GLY A 101 -0.74 5.23 -6.02
N TRP A 102 -1.07 4.93 -7.26
CA TRP A 102 -0.26 4.08 -8.13
C TRP A 102 1.13 4.68 -8.43
N TRP A 103 1.25 6.02 -8.47
CA TRP A 103 2.52 6.69 -8.78
C TRP A 103 3.57 6.54 -7.68
N TYR A 104 3.13 6.30 -6.44
CA TYR A 104 4.04 5.96 -5.35
C TYR A 104 4.80 4.64 -5.60
N GLU A 105 4.14 3.68 -6.24
CA GLU A 105 4.73 2.38 -6.58
C GLU A 105 5.39 2.38 -7.97
N GLY A 106 4.77 3.07 -8.94
CA GLY A 106 5.13 2.99 -10.36
C GLY A 106 6.14 4.02 -10.85
N TYR A 107 6.46 5.04 -10.07
CA TYR A 107 7.39 6.06 -10.51
C TYR A 107 8.79 5.52 -10.78
N VAL A 108 9.28 5.80 -11.99
CA VAL A 108 10.64 5.51 -12.42
C VAL A 108 11.26 6.81 -12.94
N GLU A 109 12.43 7.18 -12.43
CA GLU A 109 13.17 8.34 -12.91
C GLU A 109 13.46 8.24 -14.41
N GLY A 110 13.22 9.33 -15.13
CA GLY A 110 13.34 9.38 -16.59
C GLY A 110 12.19 8.74 -17.36
N ALA A 111 11.07 8.41 -16.69
CA ALA A 111 9.86 7.87 -17.33
C ALA A 111 8.62 8.76 -17.06
N GLY A 112 8.77 9.87 -16.39
CA GLY A 112 7.76 10.84 -16.00
C GLY A 112 8.32 11.74 -14.90
N TRP A 113 7.48 12.52 -14.24
CA TRP A 113 7.89 13.41 -13.17
C TRP A 113 7.07 13.20 -11.91
N ALA A 114 7.69 13.44 -10.76
CA ALA A 114 7.06 13.32 -9.47
C ALA A 114 7.37 14.51 -8.58
N LEU A 115 6.41 14.87 -7.71
CA LEU A 115 6.67 15.75 -6.59
C LEU A 115 7.33 14.90 -5.50
N THR A 116 8.66 14.90 -5.48
CA THR A 116 9.49 14.02 -4.64
C THR A 116 9.60 14.48 -3.19
N ASP A 117 9.23 15.74 -2.89
CA ASP A 117 9.21 16.21 -1.51
C ASP A 117 8.13 15.47 -0.71
N LYS A 118 8.56 14.68 0.28
CA LYS A 118 7.68 13.87 1.12
C LYS A 118 7.17 14.61 2.36
N ARG A 119 7.58 15.86 2.56
CA ARG A 119 7.08 16.66 3.67
C ARG A 119 5.59 16.92 3.50
N THR A 120 4.86 16.79 4.59
CA THR A 120 3.45 17.13 4.69
C THR A 120 3.26 18.18 5.77
N TYR A 121 2.37 19.13 5.53
CA TYR A 121 2.00 20.14 6.50
C TYR A 121 0.58 19.86 6.99
N GLU A 122 0.34 20.08 8.27
CA GLU A 122 -1.02 20.04 8.84
C GLU A 122 -1.93 21.13 8.22
N ASN A 123 -1.32 22.24 7.82
CA ASN A 123 -2.02 23.34 7.14
C ASN A 123 -2.03 23.10 5.63
N GLN A 124 -3.22 22.82 5.08
CA GLN A 124 -3.42 22.56 3.65
C GLN A 124 -2.94 23.71 2.76
N GLN A 125 -3.09 24.95 3.18
CA GLN A 125 -2.65 26.10 2.39
C GLN A 125 -1.12 26.12 2.21
N TYR A 126 -0.36 25.74 3.22
CA TYR A 126 1.11 25.63 3.10
C TYR A 126 1.50 24.46 2.21
N GLN A 127 0.77 23.34 2.30
CA GLN A 127 0.97 22.20 1.42
C GLN A 127 0.72 22.60 -0.04
N ASP A 128 -0.39 23.28 -0.33
CA ASP A 128 -0.73 23.75 -1.68
C ASP A 128 0.32 24.71 -2.24
N GLN A 129 0.86 25.58 -1.41
CA GLN A 129 1.93 26.50 -1.82
C GLN A 129 3.23 25.77 -2.17
N LEU A 130 3.64 24.78 -1.37
CA LEU A 130 4.82 23.98 -1.63
C LEU A 130 4.66 23.16 -2.92
N ASP A 131 3.54 22.48 -3.05
CA ASP A 131 3.25 21.63 -4.22
C ASP A 131 3.16 22.48 -5.49
N ALA A 132 2.49 23.63 -5.45
CA ALA A 132 2.43 24.57 -6.58
C ALA A 132 3.83 25.10 -6.96
N ALA A 133 4.65 25.46 -5.97
CA ALA A 133 6.01 25.93 -6.24
C ALA A 133 6.87 24.85 -6.90
N THR A 134 6.72 23.59 -6.45
CA THR A 134 7.41 22.42 -7.01
C THR A 134 6.93 22.12 -8.44
N ILE A 135 5.62 22.15 -8.68
CA ILE A 135 5.05 21.96 -10.02
C ILE A 135 5.60 23.01 -11.01
N TYR A 136 5.56 24.28 -10.62
CA TYR A 136 6.10 25.33 -11.50
C TYR A 136 7.61 25.18 -11.71
N HIS A 137 8.34 24.79 -10.71
CA HIS A 137 9.78 24.53 -10.85
C HIS A 137 10.05 23.41 -11.86
N CYS A 138 9.40 22.25 -11.72
CA CYS A 138 9.53 21.13 -12.65
C CYS A 138 9.14 21.53 -14.09
N LEU A 139 8.04 22.29 -14.24
CA LEU A 139 7.64 22.79 -15.56
C LEU A 139 8.71 23.68 -16.20
N GLU A 140 9.25 24.64 -15.45
CA GLU A 140 10.19 25.63 -15.98
C GLU A 140 11.59 25.07 -16.23
N THR A 141 12.08 24.13 -15.38
CA THR A 141 13.46 23.65 -15.41
C THR A 141 13.65 22.31 -16.10
N GLU A 142 12.59 21.50 -16.20
CA GLU A 142 12.70 20.14 -16.71
C GLU A 142 11.73 19.87 -17.87
N ILE A 143 10.42 19.95 -17.64
CA ILE A 143 9.39 19.49 -18.58
C ILE A 143 9.40 20.32 -19.86
N ILE A 144 9.26 21.64 -19.75
CA ILE A 144 9.22 22.53 -20.92
C ILE A 144 10.54 22.51 -21.68
N PRO A 145 11.72 22.65 -21.04
CA PRO A 145 12.99 22.56 -21.75
C PRO A 145 13.19 21.24 -22.47
N THR A 146 12.86 20.10 -21.84
CA THR A 146 12.98 18.77 -22.46
C THR A 146 12.07 18.62 -23.68
N TYR A 147 10.82 19.09 -23.59
CA TYR A 147 9.88 19.02 -24.74
C TYR A 147 10.35 19.86 -25.92
N TYR A 148 10.86 21.06 -25.68
CA TYR A 148 11.26 21.99 -26.72
C TYR A 148 12.71 21.86 -27.23
N ALA A 149 13.51 20.96 -26.64
CA ALA A 149 14.87 20.63 -27.10
C ALA A 149 14.84 19.82 -28.42
N LYS A 150 14.21 20.38 -29.46
CA LYS A 150 13.98 19.69 -30.73
C LYS A 150 15.25 19.66 -31.58
N ASN A 151 15.53 18.51 -32.15
CA ASN A 151 16.61 18.31 -33.15
C ASN A 151 16.20 18.81 -34.53
N SER A 152 17.08 18.63 -35.55
CA SER A 152 16.84 19.02 -36.93
C SER A 152 15.66 18.28 -37.59
N LYS A 153 15.19 17.17 -37.00
CA LYS A 153 14.01 16.40 -37.47
C LYS A 153 12.71 16.85 -36.81
N GLY A 154 12.75 17.86 -35.90
CA GLY A 154 11.57 18.46 -35.30
C GLY A 154 11.03 17.79 -34.05
N TYR A 155 11.72 16.81 -33.46
CA TYR A 155 11.36 16.16 -32.19
C TYR A 155 12.48 16.24 -31.16
N SER A 156 12.12 16.16 -29.88
CA SER A 156 13.07 16.09 -28.78
C SER A 156 13.50 14.63 -28.54
N PRO A 157 14.79 14.27 -28.69
CA PRO A 157 15.26 12.93 -28.40
C PRO A 157 15.04 12.52 -26.94
N ASP A 158 15.22 13.44 -26.00
CA ASP A 158 15.06 13.17 -24.57
C ASP A 158 13.59 12.93 -24.21
N TRP A 159 12.66 13.72 -24.82
CA TRP A 159 11.22 13.48 -24.65
C TRP A 159 10.81 12.09 -25.13
N ILE A 160 11.29 11.69 -26.31
CA ILE A 160 11.05 10.35 -26.83
C ILE A 160 11.65 9.27 -25.93
N GLN A 161 12.80 9.54 -25.30
CA GLN A 161 13.39 8.59 -24.35
C GLN A 161 12.54 8.43 -23.09
N TYR A 162 11.96 9.52 -22.56
CA TYR A 162 10.99 9.45 -21.48
C TYR A 162 9.79 8.58 -21.83
N ILE A 163 9.20 8.78 -23.02
CA ILE A 163 8.08 7.94 -23.51
C ILE A 163 8.49 6.47 -23.61
N LYS A 164 9.67 6.17 -24.16
CA LYS A 164 10.16 4.79 -24.26
C LYS A 164 10.37 4.16 -22.89
N ASN A 165 10.91 4.92 -21.94
CA ASN A 165 11.11 4.45 -20.58
C ASN A 165 9.77 4.16 -19.89
N SER A 166 8.79 5.05 -20.02
CA SER A 166 7.45 4.89 -19.48
C SER A 166 6.79 3.61 -20.00
N ILE A 167 6.74 3.44 -21.31
CA ILE A 167 6.15 2.25 -21.94
C ILE A 167 6.92 0.96 -21.59
N ALA A 168 8.24 1.01 -21.52
CA ALA A 168 9.05 -0.20 -21.31
C ALA A 168 9.18 -0.63 -19.85
N LYS A 169 9.21 0.33 -18.91
CA LYS A 169 9.53 0.06 -17.48
C LYS A 169 8.31 0.12 -16.57
N ILE A 170 7.25 0.83 -16.97
CA ILE A 170 6.08 1.05 -16.14
C ILE A 170 4.85 0.32 -16.70
N ALA A 171 4.49 0.58 -17.94
CA ALA A 171 3.25 0.06 -18.50
C ALA A 171 3.04 -1.46 -18.36
N PRO A 172 4.05 -2.35 -18.49
CA PRO A 172 3.86 -3.79 -18.35
C PRO A 172 3.30 -4.21 -16.99
N ASP A 173 3.70 -3.51 -15.91
CA ASP A 173 3.31 -3.83 -14.54
C ASP A 173 1.89 -3.35 -14.19
N TYR A 174 1.33 -2.44 -14.99
CA TYR A 174 0.00 -1.83 -14.77
C TYR A 174 -1.04 -2.26 -15.81
N THR A 175 -0.79 -3.36 -16.52
CA THR A 175 -1.78 -3.93 -17.47
C THR A 175 -2.86 -4.71 -16.74
N MET A 176 -4.08 -4.68 -17.29
CA MET A 176 -5.18 -5.53 -16.83
C MET A 176 -4.81 -7.01 -16.88
N LYS A 177 -4.02 -7.44 -17.87
CA LYS A 177 -3.57 -8.83 -17.95
C LYS A 177 -2.76 -9.24 -16.73
N ARG A 178 -1.75 -8.46 -16.37
CA ARG A 178 -0.92 -8.75 -15.18
C ARG A 178 -1.78 -8.80 -13.92
N MET A 179 -2.70 -7.84 -13.75
CA MET A 179 -3.61 -7.80 -12.61
C MET A 179 -4.49 -9.05 -12.56
N LEU A 180 -5.05 -9.50 -13.67
CA LEU A 180 -5.88 -10.71 -13.73
C LEU A 180 -5.07 -11.96 -13.44
N ASP A 181 -3.87 -12.10 -14.01
CA ASP A 181 -2.96 -13.23 -13.75
C ASP A 181 -2.66 -13.32 -12.22
N ASP A 182 -2.35 -12.18 -11.58
CA ASP A 182 -2.12 -12.11 -10.13
C ASP A 182 -3.38 -12.50 -9.32
N TYR A 183 -4.56 -12.06 -9.74
CA TYR A 183 -5.81 -12.37 -9.05
C TYR A 183 -6.20 -13.85 -9.19
N GLU A 184 -6.02 -14.43 -10.38
CA GLU A 184 -6.26 -15.85 -10.61
C GLU A 184 -5.33 -16.71 -9.76
N ASP A 185 -4.01 -16.42 -9.78
CA ASP A 185 -3.01 -17.18 -9.05
C ASP A 185 -3.11 -17.01 -7.53
N ARG A 186 -3.25 -15.77 -7.06
CA ARG A 186 -3.24 -15.48 -5.63
C ARG A 186 -4.56 -15.74 -4.92
N PHE A 187 -5.70 -15.58 -5.61
CA PHE A 187 -7.03 -15.60 -5.00
C PHE A 187 -7.99 -16.57 -5.64
N TYR A 188 -8.32 -16.44 -6.91
CA TYR A 188 -9.48 -17.11 -7.51
C TYR A 188 -9.34 -18.63 -7.53
N HIS A 189 -8.21 -19.16 -7.96
CA HIS A 189 -7.97 -20.60 -7.96
C HIS A 189 -7.97 -21.20 -6.54
N LYS A 190 -7.33 -20.50 -5.59
CA LYS A 190 -7.30 -20.93 -4.19
C LYS A 190 -8.67 -20.89 -3.55
N LEU A 191 -9.45 -19.83 -3.81
CA LEU A 191 -10.82 -19.71 -3.30
C LEU A 191 -11.77 -20.72 -3.92
N ALA A 192 -11.66 -20.99 -5.23
CA ALA A 192 -12.46 -22.01 -5.91
C ALA A 192 -12.19 -23.40 -5.33
N THR A 193 -10.91 -23.77 -5.15
CA THR A 193 -10.51 -25.02 -4.52
C THR A 193 -11.03 -25.11 -3.09
N ARG A 194 -10.88 -24.02 -2.32
CA ARG A 194 -11.40 -23.94 -0.95
C ARG A 194 -12.92 -24.08 -0.91
N SER A 195 -13.63 -23.39 -1.79
CA SER A 195 -15.08 -23.47 -1.88
C SER A 195 -15.56 -24.89 -2.17
N ALA A 196 -14.94 -25.58 -3.12
CA ALA A 196 -15.24 -26.98 -3.43
C ALA A 196 -15.00 -27.91 -2.22
N HIS A 197 -13.87 -27.70 -1.50
CA HIS A 197 -13.56 -28.48 -0.30
C HIS A 197 -14.59 -28.28 0.82
N ILE A 198 -14.95 -27.03 1.12
CA ILE A 198 -15.89 -26.70 2.20
C ILE A 198 -17.33 -27.15 1.88
N SER A 199 -17.74 -27.07 0.62
CA SER A 199 -19.10 -27.48 0.20
C SER A 199 -19.30 -28.98 0.00
N ALA A 200 -18.20 -29.75 -0.04
CA ALA A 200 -18.28 -31.22 -0.19
C ALA A 200 -19.12 -31.87 0.92
N ASN A 201 -19.71 -33.01 0.59
CA ASN A 201 -20.47 -33.83 1.53
C ASN A 201 -21.53 -33.02 2.31
N ASN A 202 -22.30 -32.17 1.63
CA ASN A 202 -23.34 -31.35 2.24
C ASN A 202 -22.80 -30.44 3.34
N TYR A 203 -21.63 -29.77 3.07
CA TYR A 203 -20.98 -28.83 3.96
C TYR A 203 -20.49 -29.43 5.30
N GLU A 204 -20.10 -30.68 5.30
CA GLU A 204 -19.68 -31.37 6.52
C GLU A 204 -18.51 -30.64 7.22
N ILE A 205 -17.48 -30.27 6.46
CA ILE A 205 -16.30 -29.54 7.00
C ILE A 205 -16.72 -28.17 7.53
N ALA A 206 -17.61 -27.46 6.85
CA ALA A 206 -18.10 -26.16 7.31
C ALA A 206 -18.82 -26.26 8.66
N LYS A 207 -19.67 -27.32 8.83
CA LYS A 207 -20.39 -27.59 10.08
C LYS A 207 -19.44 -27.93 11.21
N GLN A 208 -18.46 -28.80 10.96
CA GLN A 208 -17.42 -29.15 11.93
C GLN A 208 -16.58 -27.95 12.35
N LEU A 209 -16.19 -27.11 11.38
CA LEU A 209 -15.43 -25.89 11.67
C LEU A 209 -16.24 -24.86 12.46
N ALA A 210 -17.54 -24.72 12.16
CA ALA A 210 -18.44 -23.86 12.92
C ALA A 210 -18.59 -24.34 14.37
N ALA A 211 -18.84 -25.63 14.58
CA ALA A 211 -18.95 -26.22 15.91
C ALA A 211 -17.63 -26.08 16.71
N TRP A 212 -16.49 -26.30 16.04
CA TRP A 212 -15.16 -26.09 16.66
C TRP A 212 -14.94 -24.63 17.08
N LYS A 213 -15.32 -23.64 16.23
CA LYS A 213 -15.21 -22.23 16.58
C LYS A 213 -16.07 -21.86 17.79
N GLU A 214 -17.27 -22.40 17.85
CA GLU A 214 -18.19 -22.17 18.96
C GLU A 214 -17.67 -22.78 20.26
N GLU A 215 -17.17 -23.99 20.23
CA GLU A 215 -16.53 -24.67 21.35
C GLU A 215 -15.31 -23.90 21.87
N VAL A 216 -14.39 -23.52 20.98
CA VAL A 216 -13.22 -22.72 21.37
C VAL A 216 -13.65 -21.37 21.99
N ALA A 217 -14.63 -20.69 21.42
CA ALA A 217 -15.12 -19.41 21.95
C ALA A 217 -15.69 -19.55 23.38
N GLN A 218 -16.38 -20.66 23.67
CA GLN A 218 -16.96 -20.92 24.99
C GLN A 218 -15.91 -21.25 26.05
N HIS A 219 -14.84 -21.97 25.67
CA HIS A 219 -13.84 -22.50 26.59
C HIS A 219 -12.46 -21.81 26.49
N TRP A 220 -12.34 -20.73 25.70
CA TRP A 220 -11.05 -20.05 25.47
C TRP A 220 -10.33 -19.64 26.74
N ASP A 221 -11.05 -19.19 27.74
CA ASP A 221 -10.48 -18.70 28.99
C ASP A 221 -10.20 -19.81 30.02
N SER A 222 -10.56 -21.08 29.72
CA SER A 222 -10.36 -22.18 30.65
C SER A 222 -8.91 -22.68 30.68
N PHE A 223 -8.14 -22.60 29.59
CA PHE A 223 -6.77 -23.12 29.55
C PHE A 223 -5.82 -22.31 30.45
N GLN A 224 -4.82 -22.98 31.01
CA GLN A 224 -3.82 -22.36 31.86
C GLN A 224 -2.39 -22.67 31.40
N VAL A 225 -1.49 -21.68 31.52
CA VAL A 225 -0.06 -21.88 31.36
C VAL A 225 0.47 -22.41 32.72
N GLU A 226 0.81 -23.69 32.76
CA GLU A 226 1.35 -24.31 33.97
C GLU A 226 2.82 -23.97 34.21
N SER A 227 3.62 -23.94 33.15
CA SER A 227 5.01 -23.54 33.24
C SER A 227 5.52 -22.92 31.94
N PHE A 228 6.38 -21.94 32.10
CA PHE A 228 7.16 -21.33 31.03
C PHE A 228 8.59 -21.13 31.53
N THR A 229 9.55 -21.77 30.87
CA THR A 229 10.95 -21.72 31.27
C THR A 229 11.89 -21.48 30.08
N CYS A 230 13.00 -20.82 30.34
CA CYS A 230 14.12 -20.70 29.41
C CYS A 230 15.36 -21.33 30.10
N ASP A 231 16.20 -21.99 29.32
CA ASP A 231 17.46 -22.57 29.80
C ASP A 231 18.50 -21.51 30.20
N GLN A 232 18.20 -20.24 29.95
CA GLN A 232 19.09 -19.11 30.22
C GLN A 232 18.32 -17.98 30.94
N ASP A 233 19.02 -17.29 31.84
CA ASP A 233 18.47 -16.10 32.49
C ASP A 233 18.48 -14.92 31.51
N LEU A 234 17.30 -14.44 31.15
CA LEU A 234 17.09 -13.30 30.25
C LEU A 234 16.89 -11.97 31.00
N THR A 235 16.84 -12.02 32.34
CA THR A 235 16.48 -10.85 33.17
C THR A 235 17.63 -9.87 33.33
N VAL A 236 18.87 -10.32 33.25
CA VAL A 236 20.06 -9.51 33.54
C VAL A 236 20.62 -8.79 32.32
N ASN A 237 20.76 -9.47 31.18
CA ASN A 237 21.44 -8.90 30.00
C ASN A 237 20.63 -9.00 28.69
N GLY A 238 19.41 -9.52 28.75
CA GLY A 238 18.63 -9.84 27.55
C GLY A 238 19.28 -10.89 26.64
N PRO A 239 18.65 -11.21 25.49
CA PRO A 239 19.20 -12.17 24.55
C PRO A 239 20.47 -11.66 23.84
N VAL A 240 21.48 -12.53 23.70
CA VAL A 240 22.76 -12.24 23.02
C VAL A 240 22.73 -12.81 21.61
N VAL A 241 23.11 -12.00 20.62
CA VAL A 241 23.21 -12.39 19.22
C VAL A 241 24.13 -13.61 19.04
N GLY A 242 23.69 -14.59 18.27
CA GLY A 242 24.44 -15.81 17.99
C GLY A 242 24.40 -16.88 19.08
N LYS A 243 23.76 -16.60 20.22
CA LYS A 243 23.60 -17.58 21.32
C LYS A 243 22.25 -18.28 21.20
N GLU A 244 22.24 -19.59 21.38
CA GLU A 244 21.04 -20.40 21.35
C GLU A 244 20.28 -20.33 22.68
N TYR A 245 18.94 -20.26 22.59
CA TYR A 245 18.00 -20.25 23.71
C TYR A 245 16.94 -21.32 23.51
N ASN A 246 16.66 -22.10 24.57
CA ASN A 246 15.63 -23.12 24.57
C ASN A 246 14.53 -22.75 25.55
N PHE A 247 13.33 -22.55 25.00
CA PHE A 247 12.13 -22.28 25.76
C PHE A 247 11.28 -23.55 25.88
N ASN A 248 10.76 -23.82 27.05
CA ASN A 248 9.78 -24.88 27.28
C ASN A 248 8.49 -24.25 27.81
N LEU A 249 7.35 -24.68 27.28
CA LEU A 249 6.04 -24.20 27.65
C LEU A 249 5.12 -25.39 27.88
N VAL A 250 4.43 -25.41 29.02
CA VAL A 250 3.40 -26.40 29.32
C VAL A 250 2.06 -25.69 29.47
N ILE A 251 1.09 -26.12 28.70
CA ILE A 251 -0.29 -25.60 28.74
C ILE A 251 -1.23 -26.74 29.14
N ASP A 252 -2.05 -26.51 30.16
CA ASP A 252 -3.21 -27.36 30.47
C ASP A 252 -4.44 -26.77 29.80
N ARG A 253 -5.05 -27.52 28.88
CA ARG A 253 -6.25 -27.08 28.15
C ARG A 253 -7.51 -27.05 29.00
N HIS A 254 -7.53 -27.82 30.09
CA HIS A 254 -8.73 -28.04 30.91
C HIS A 254 -9.94 -28.44 30.05
N GLU A 255 -10.95 -27.55 29.93
CA GLU A 255 -12.20 -27.81 29.20
C GLU A 255 -12.07 -27.55 27.71
N LEU A 256 -11.05 -26.79 27.25
CA LEU A 256 -10.86 -26.46 25.85
C LEU A 256 -10.53 -27.69 25.02
N GLN A 257 -11.38 -27.99 24.06
CA GLN A 257 -11.15 -29.06 23.10
C GLN A 257 -10.38 -28.53 21.88
N GLY A 258 -9.46 -29.33 21.36
CA GLY A 258 -8.70 -28.99 20.17
C GLY A 258 -7.24 -28.62 20.44
N MET A 259 -6.57 -28.23 19.37
CA MET A 259 -5.14 -27.94 19.40
C MET A 259 -4.87 -26.46 19.61
N LEU A 260 -3.85 -26.20 20.42
CA LEU A 260 -3.28 -24.87 20.59
C LEU A 260 -1.92 -24.81 19.90
N GLY A 261 -1.58 -23.65 19.37
CA GLY A 261 -0.26 -23.29 18.92
C GLY A 261 0.33 -22.20 19.82
N ALA A 262 1.62 -22.15 19.91
CA ALA A 262 2.34 -21.08 20.60
C ALA A 262 3.44 -20.52 19.71
N GLU A 263 3.68 -19.23 19.82
CA GLU A 263 4.77 -18.58 19.10
C GLU A 263 5.43 -17.47 19.94
N MET A 264 6.67 -17.25 19.66
CA MET A 264 7.42 -16.06 20.07
C MET A 264 7.25 -14.99 18.99
N VAL A 265 7.00 -13.76 19.41
CA VAL A 265 6.91 -12.59 18.53
C VAL A 265 8.02 -11.63 18.92
N VAL A 266 8.84 -11.26 17.96
CA VAL A 266 9.89 -10.25 18.12
C VAL A 266 9.47 -8.98 17.43
N MET A 267 9.45 -7.88 18.17
CA MET A 267 9.09 -6.55 17.68
C MET A 267 10.32 -5.64 17.76
N LYS A 268 10.54 -4.85 16.72
CA LYS A 268 11.54 -3.79 16.70
C LYS A 268 10.89 -2.47 17.09
N GLU A 269 11.49 -1.76 18.03
CA GLU A 269 11.05 -0.42 18.41
C GLU A 269 11.74 0.63 17.55
N ASP A 270 10.96 1.51 16.93
CA ASP A 270 11.46 2.72 16.29
C ASP A 270 11.76 3.74 17.41
N PRO A 271 13.02 4.14 17.61
CA PRO A 271 13.40 5.03 18.73
C PRO A 271 12.86 6.45 18.57
N GLU A 272 12.55 6.91 17.37
CA GLU A 272 12.05 8.26 17.12
C GLU A 272 10.53 8.36 17.24
N ARG A 273 9.83 7.31 16.78
CA ARG A 273 8.36 7.28 16.72
C ARG A 273 7.72 6.51 17.87
N HIS A 274 8.51 5.78 18.67
CA HIS A 274 8.03 4.88 19.73
C HIS A 274 6.99 3.87 19.24
N THR A 275 7.06 3.50 17.95
CA THR A 275 6.18 2.50 17.34
C THR A 275 6.86 1.13 17.30
N LEU A 276 6.08 0.07 17.48
CA LEU A 276 6.54 -1.30 17.38
C LEU A 276 6.18 -1.85 16.00
N SER A 277 7.16 -2.39 15.30
CA SER A 277 6.95 -3.11 14.05
C SER A 277 7.36 -4.59 14.20
N PRO A 278 6.61 -5.54 13.62
CA PRO A 278 6.99 -6.95 13.63
C PRO A 278 8.34 -7.15 12.94
N LEU A 279 9.28 -7.82 13.62
CA LEU A 279 10.54 -8.23 13.01
C LEU A 279 10.45 -9.66 12.52
N ASN A 280 10.13 -10.60 13.41
CA ASN A 280 9.90 -11.99 13.06
C ASN A 280 8.99 -12.70 14.09
N THR A 281 8.58 -13.92 13.77
CA THR A 281 7.92 -14.85 14.69
C THR A 281 8.58 -16.21 14.61
N ALA A 282 8.64 -16.91 15.75
CA ALA A 282 9.13 -18.28 15.82
C ALA A 282 8.09 -19.16 16.52
N GLN A 283 7.70 -20.26 15.89
CA GLN A 283 6.68 -21.15 16.41
C GLN A 283 7.29 -22.17 17.37
N PHE A 284 6.58 -22.46 18.44
CA PHE A 284 6.88 -23.60 19.31
C PHE A 284 6.48 -24.90 18.63
N GLU A 285 7.32 -25.89 18.74
CA GLU A 285 7.04 -27.26 18.33
C GLU A 285 6.33 -28.00 19.46
N LEU A 286 5.20 -28.69 19.14
CA LEU A 286 4.52 -29.56 20.07
C LEU A 286 5.31 -30.86 20.20
N MET A 287 5.93 -31.07 21.36
CA MET A 287 6.75 -32.25 21.63
C MET A 287 5.94 -33.48 22.04
N LYS A 288 4.88 -33.27 22.85
CA LYS A 288 3.99 -34.33 23.31
C LYS A 288 2.68 -33.76 23.84
N GLU A 289 1.70 -34.66 23.90
CA GLU A 289 0.39 -34.44 24.55
C GLU A 289 0.18 -35.53 25.61
N GLU A 290 -0.19 -35.12 26.84
CA GLU A 290 -0.48 -36.03 27.95
C GLU A 290 -1.79 -35.60 28.64
N GLY A 291 -2.89 -36.28 28.33
CA GLY A 291 -4.22 -35.88 28.81
C GLY A 291 -4.61 -34.50 28.30
N SER A 292 -4.89 -33.56 29.21
CA SER A 292 -5.20 -32.18 28.85
C SER A 292 -3.95 -31.31 28.61
N LYS A 293 -2.73 -31.86 28.85
CA LYS A 293 -1.49 -31.07 28.82
C LYS A 293 -0.77 -31.14 27.50
N LEU A 294 -0.38 -29.98 26.99
CA LEU A 294 0.44 -29.79 25.79
C LEU A 294 1.83 -29.31 26.19
N PHE A 295 2.85 -30.00 25.70
CA PHE A 295 4.26 -29.68 25.98
C PHE A 295 4.92 -29.13 24.72
N PHE A 296 5.33 -27.90 24.75
CA PHE A 296 5.94 -27.19 23.65
C PHE A 296 7.39 -26.87 23.90
N LYS A 297 8.18 -26.84 22.83
CA LYS A 297 9.58 -26.39 22.84
C LYS A 297 9.82 -25.41 21.70
N LEU A 298 10.62 -24.38 21.96
CA LEU A 298 11.18 -23.49 20.95
C LEU A 298 12.69 -23.37 21.16
N THR A 299 13.44 -23.63 20.12
CA THR A 299 14.88 -23.32 20.05
C THR A 299 15.09 -22.16 19.09
N THR A 300 15.76 -21.12 19.51
CA THR A 300 15.98 -19.91 18.70
C THR A 300 17.32 -19.27 18.97
N THR A 301 17.87 -18.61 17.95
CA THR A 301 19.13 -17.88 18.03
C THR A 301 18.91 -16.47 17.47
N PRO A 302 19.02 -15.41 18.28
CA PRO A 302 18.92 -14.04 17.81
C PRO A 302 19.98 -13.73 16.75
N SER A 303 19.54 -13.13 15.62
CA SER A 303 20.41 -12.78 14.48
C SER A 303 20.75 -11.30 14.40
N GLU A 304 19.98 -10.44 15.07
CA GLU A 304 20.14 -8.99 15.00
C GLU A 304 20.25 -8.38 16.40
N ALA A 305 21.14 -7.39 16.53
CA ALA A 305 21.25 -6.56 17.71
C ALA A 305 20.30 -5.36 17.62
N GLY A 306 19.87 -4.85 18.76
CA GLY A 306 19.03 -3.66 18.85
C GLY A 306 18.01 -3.72 19.97
N ASN A 307 17.18 -2.68 20.04
CA ASN A 307 16.04 -2.63 20.99
C ASN A 307 14.87 -3.46 20.43
N HIS A 308 14.72 -4.67 20.97
CA HIS A 308 13.64 -5.56 20.61
C HIS A 308 12.73 -5.81 21.81
N LYS A 309 11.43 -5.90 21.57
CA LYS A 309 10.47 -6.44 22.54
C LYS A 309 10.09 -7.84 22.12
N ILE A 310 10.12 -8.76 23.07
CA ILE A 310 9.79 -10.16 22.86
C ILE A 310 8.53 -10.47 23.67
N GLY A 311 7.57 -11.09 23.00
CA GLY A 311 6.36 -11.59 23.65
C GLY A 311 6.05 -13.00 23.19
N PHE A 312 5.31 -13.73 24.00
CA PHE A 312 4.89 -15.09 23.70
C PHE A 312 3.37 -15.13 23.71
N ARG A 313 2.79 -15.80 22.73
CA ARG A 313 1.34 -15.89 22.61
C ARG A 313 0.87 -17.28 22.21
N VAL A 314 -0.34 -17.61 22.66
CA VAL A 314 -1.05 -18.85 22.36
C VAL A 314 -2.25 -18.53 21.49
N TYR A 315 -2.55 -19.41 20.55
CA TYR A 315 -3.68 -19.30 19.62
C TYR A 315 -4.28 -20.67 19.28
N PRO A 316 -5.57 -20.75 18.91
CA PRO A 316 -6.17 -22.00 18.52
C PRO A 316 -5.70 -22.42 17.11
N VAL A 317 -5.53 -23.73 16.91
CA VAL A 317 -5.08 -24.31 15.64
C VAL A 317 -6.15 -25.26 15.09
N ASN A 318 -6.52 -25.02 13.84
CA ASN A 318 -7.34 -25.96 13.09
C ASN A 318 -6.88 -25.99 11.63
N LYS A 319 -6.61 -27.17 11.11
CA LYS A 319 -6.12 -27.39 9.74
C LYS A 319 -7.09 -26.90 8.66
N GLU A 320 -8.37 -26.80 9.01
CA GLU A 320 -9.43 -26.34 8.12
C GLU A 320 -9.57 -24.80 8.11
N LEU A 321 -8.83 -24.07 8.91
CA LEU A 321 -8.75 -22.61 8.78
C LEU A 321 -7.84 -22.26 7.59
N PRO A 322 -8.29 -21.44 6.63
CA PRO A 322 -7.45 -20.98 5.51
C PRO A 322 -6.31 -20.09 6.00
N HIS A 323 -6.57 -19.32 7.03
CA HIS A 323 -5.59 -18.51 7.72
C HIS A 323 -6.00 -18.33 9.20
N ARG A 324 -5.05 -18.27 10.11
CA ARG A 324 -5.35 -18.13 11.54
C ARG A 324 -6.14 -16.85 11.89
N MET A 325 -6.04 -15.79 11.08
CA MET A 325 -6.83 -14.57 11.25
C MET A 325 -8.33 -14.74 10.98
N ASP A 326 -8.75 -15.83 10.36
CA ASP A 326 -10.19 -16.14 10.21
C ASP A 326 -10.86 -16.54 11.52
N PHE A 327 -10.05 -16.78 12.56
CA PHE A 327 -10.50 -17.01 13.92
C PHE A 327 -9.44 -16.46 14.89
N ALA A 328 -9.46 -15.14 15.11
CA ALA A 328 -8.38 -14.38 15.71
C ALA A 328 -8.35 -14.39 17.25
N TYR A 329 -8.53 -15.56 17.86
CA TYR A 329 -8.30 -15.74 19.29
C TYR A 329 -6.81 -15.77 19.58
N VAL A 330 -6.37 -14.98 20.56
CA VAL A 330 -4.98 -14.90 20.98
C VAL A 330 -4.91 -14.55 22.46
N ARG A 331 -3.98 -15.19 23.20
CA ARG A 331 -3.68 -14.86 24.58
C ARG A 331 -2.17 -14.75 24.77
N TRP A 332 -1.72 -13.60 25.28
CA TRP A 332 -0.34 -13.37 25.61
C TRP A 332 0.03 -14.04 26.93
N ILE A 333 1.19 -14.68 26.97
CA ILE A 333 1.75 -15.27 28.18
C ILE A 333 2.35 -14.13 28.98
N GLN A 334 1.90 -13.97 30.23
CA GLN A 334 2.51 -13.06 31.18
C GLN A 334 3.72 -13.76 31.80
N LEU A 335 4.89 -13.14 31.70
CA LEU A 335 6.17 -13.63 32.26
C LEU A 335 6.41 -13.10 33.64
#